data_b9ef9b076d9052ad02572dfc95278110
#
_entry.id   b9ef9b076d9052ad02572dfc95278110
#
_cell.length_a   1.000
_cell.length_b   1.000
_cell.length_c   1.000
_cell.angle_alpha   90.00
_cell.angle_beta   90.00
_cell.angle_gamma   90.00
#
_symmetry.space_group_name_H-M   'P 1'
#
loop_
_entity.id
_entity.type
_entity.pdbx_description
1 polymer ?
#
loop_
_entity_poly.entity_id
_entity_poly.type
_entity_poly.pdbx_seq_one_letter_code
_entity_poly.pdbx_strand_id
1 'polypeptide(L)'
;IEHLKTLVLHMNLQPADRFCWVTSTGWIMWNLLAGGLLAGSTVLLFDGHPGWPDAGEIWRFVGAAQASVFGCGAAMVAGAMKAGVEPAREADLSTLQAIGVTGSPLTADGFAWLYAHVKRDLWVAPISGGTDIAAAFVAGNPLDPVTAGEMQCKCLGVAVEAVDDAGRPLVGEVGELVVSEPMPTMPLYF
;
A
#
# COMPACT_ATOMS: atom_id res chain seq x y z
N ILE A 1 17.03 2.18 5.54
CA ILE A 1 17.07 2.93 4.26
C ILE A 1 15.81 2.63 3.47
N GLU A 2 15.50 1.38 3.13
CA GLU A 2 14.39 0.99 2.26
C GLU A 2 13.02 1.45 2.78
N HIS A 3 12.74 1.31 4.09
CA HIS A 3 11.48 1.81 4.66
C HIS A 3 11.35 3.32 4.55
N LEU A 4 12.40 4.09 4.85
CA LEU A 4 12.37 5.55 4.68
C LEU A 4 12.18 5.94 3.22
N LYS A 5 12.88 5.28 2.29
CA LYS A 5 12.69 5.48 0.85
C LYS A 5 11.23 5.25 0.46
N THR A 6 10.66 4.11 0.84
CA THR A 6 9.27 3.76 0.52
C THR A 6 8.29 4.74 1.15
N LEU A 7 8.43 5.02 2.44
CA LEU A 7 7.51 5.89 3.17
C LEU A 7 7.58 7.35 2.68
N VAL A 8 8.78 7.90 2.57
CA VAL A 8 8.96 9.34 2.28
C VAL A 8 8.84 9.64 0.78
N LEU A 9 9.48 8.81 -0.08
CA LEU A 9 9.57 9.11 -1.50
C LEU A 9 8.45 8.46 -2.33
N HIS A 10 8.00 7.26 -1.94
CA HIS A 10 6.96 6.53 -2.68
C HIS A 10 5.56 6.62 -2.08
N MET A 11 5.44 6.90 -0.80
CA MET A 11 4.16 7.12 -0.12
C MET A 11 3.93 8.58 0.30
N ASN A 12 4.92 9.46 0.05
CA ASN A 12 4.88 10.87 0.43
C ASN A 12 4.52 11.11 1.91
N LEU A 13 4.91 10.19 2.79
CA LEU A 13 4.60 10.29 4.22
C LEU A 13 5.35 11.46 4.86
N GLN A 14 4.62 12.32 5.56
CA GLN A 14 5.13 13.55 6.18
C GLN A 14 5.07 13.45 7.72
N PRO A 15 5.83 14.27 8.45
CA PRO A 15 5.80 14.27 9.92
C PRO A 15 4.43 14.57 10.52
N ALA A 16 3.58 15.33 9.82
CA ALA A 16 2.23 15.65 10.28
C ALA A 16 1.21 14.52 10.04
N ASP A 17 1.59 13.50 9.28
CA ASP A 17 0.69 12.42 8.91
C ASP A 17 0.35 11.50 10.09
N ARG A 18 -0.84 10.93 9.99
CA ARG A 18 -1.36 9.90 10.87
C ARG A 18 -1.48 8.61 10.04
N PHE A 19 -0.50 7.73 10.22
CA PHE A 19 -0.29 6.56 9.38
C PHE A 19 -0.81 5.29 10.05
N CYS A 20 -1.67 4.56 9.35
CA CYS A 20 -2.21 3.27 9.74
C CYS A 20 -1.98 2.23 8.65
N TRP A 21 -1.65 1.00 9.03
CA TRP A 21 -1.64 -0.14 8.12
C TRP A 21 -2.23 -1.38 8.79
N VAL A 22 -3.25 -1.98 8.18
CA VAL A 22 -3.82 -3.24 8.69
C VAL A 22 -2.90 -4.38 8.32
N THR A 23 -2.22 -4.93 9.33
CA THR A 23 -1.25 -6.00 9.16
C THR A 23 -1.10 -6.80 10.46
N SER A 24 -0.42 -7.93 10.39
CA SER A 24 0.05 -8.66 11.56
C SER A 24 1.53 -8.39 11.81
N THR A 25 1.98 -8.61 13.03
CA THR A 25 3.40 -8.42 13.42
C THR A 25 4.36 -9.38 12.72
N GLY A 26 3.85 -10.43 12.07
CA GLY A 26 4.64 -11.38 11.29
C GLY A 26 4.90 -10.96 9.84
N TRP A 27 4.32 -9.86 9.38
CA TRP A 27 4.48 -9.38 8.00
C TRP A 27 5.36 -8.14 7.93
N ILE A 28 6.03 -7.95 6.79
CA ILE A 28 6.87 -6.78 6.53
C ILE A 28 6.11 -5.45 6.66
N MET A 29 4.79 -5.46 6.43
CA MET A 29 3.98 -4.26 6.55
C MET A 29 3.88 -3.73 7.99
N TRP A 30 4.12 -4.59 9.00
CA TRP A 30 4.31 -4.15 10.37
C TRP A 30 5.59 -3.30 10.53
N ASN A 31 6.69 -3.75 9.92
CA ASN A 31 7.95 -3.04 9.95
C ASN A 31 7.85 -1.71 9.19
N LEU A 32 7.11 -1.70 8.06
CA LEU A 32 6.83 -0.47 7.32
C LEU A 32 6.00 0.50 8.18
N LEU A 33 4.94 0.02 8.83
CA LEU A 33 4.10 0.81 9.73
C LEU A 33 4.94 1.41 10.88
N ALA A 34 5.73 0.60 11.58
CA ALA A 34 6.64 1.06 12.63
C ALA A 34 7.69 2.04 12.09
N GLY A 35 8.13 1.85 10.85
CA GLY A 35 9.02 2.76 10.13
C GLY A 35 8.46 4.17 9.95
N GLY A 36 7.14 4.36 10.04
CA GLY A 36 6.50 5.68 10.05
C GLY A 36 7.04 6.59 11.15
N LEU A 37 7.46 6.03 12.29
CA LEU A 37 8.10 6.80 13.36
C LEU A 37 9.43 7.41 12.90
N LEU A 38 10.16 6.77 11.99
CA LEU A 38 11.41 7.30 11.43
C LEU A 38 11.14 8.46 10.47
N ALA A 39 9.96 8.50 9.85
CA ALA A 39 9.51 9.62 9.03
C ALA A 39 8.92 10.78 9.88
N GLY A 40 8.82 10.60 11.21
CA GLY A 40 8.26 11.56 12.14
C GLY A 40 6.72 11.57 12.20
N SER A 41 6.06 10.64 11.52
CA SER A 41 4.60 10.55 11.50
C SER A 41 4.04 9.92 12.79
N THR A 42 2.77 10.15 13.07
CA THR A 42 2.04 9.42 14.11
C THR A 42 1.62 8.06 13.59
N VAL A 43 2.09 7.00 14.22
CA VAL A 43 1.67 5.62 13.88
C VAL A 43 0.39 5.27 14.64
N LEU A 44 -0.62 4.81 13.91
CA LEU A 44 -1.91 4.37 14.45
C LEU A 44 -1.96 2.85 14.45
N LEU A 45 -2.23 2.26 15.60
CA LEU A 45 -2.32 0.82 15.79
C LEU A 45 -3.79 0.42 15.98
N PHE A 46 -4.24 -0.55 15.19
CA PHE A 46 -5.54 -1.17 15.35
C PHE A 46 -5.33 -2.55 15.99
N ASP A 47 -5.81 -2.72 17.23
CA ASP A 47 -5.77 -3.98 17.96
C ASP A 47 -7.15 -4.62 17.95
N GLY A 48 -7.36 -5.53 17.00
CA GLY A 48 -8.64 -6.19 16.81
C GLY A 48 -8.74 -6.87 15.44
N HIS A 49 -9.90 -7.45 15.17
CA HIS A 49 -10.19 -8.00 13.85
C HIS A 49 -10.86 -6.93 12.96
N PRO A 50 -10.29 -6.59 11.79
CA PRO A 50 -10.77 -5.45 10.98
C PRO A 50 -12.17 -5.64 10.39
N GLY A 51 -12.72 -6.83 10.46
CA GLY A 51 -14.09 -7.17 10.05
C GLY A 51 -15.03 -7.47 11.22
N TRP A 52 -14.70 -7.12 12.47
CA TRP A 52 -15.58 -7.27 13.61
C TRP A 52 -15.92 -5.91 14.24
N PRO A 53 -17.19 -5.59 14.50
CA PRO A 53 -18.39 -6.48 14.38
C PRO A 53 -18.87 -6.69 12.92
N ASP A 54 -18.39 -5.89 11.97
CA ASP A 54 -18.69 -5.97 10.55
C ASP A 54 -17.53 -5.41 9.69
N ALA A 55 -17.64 -5.53 8.37
CA ALA A 55 -16.59 -5.11 7.44
C ALA A 55 -16.39 -3.58 7.36
N GLY A 56 -17.22 -2.78 8.00
CA GLY A 56 -17.10 -1.32 8.10
C GLY A 56 -16.21 -0.86 9.25
N GLU A 57 -15.90 -1.75 10.22
CA GLU A 57 -15.19 -1.36 11.45
C GLU A 57 -13.87 -0.64 11.21
N ILE A 58 -13.07 -1.15 10.29
CA ILE A 58 -11.77 -0.55 10.01
C ILE A 58 -11.91 0.88 9.42
N TRP A 59 -12.95 1.14 8.66
CA TRP A 59 -13.22 2.47 8.10
C TRP A 59 -13.67 3.45 9.18
N ARG A 60 -14.48 2.97 10.15
CA ARG A 60 -14.85 3.76 11.34
C ARG A 60 -13.64 4.10 12.19
N PHE A 61 -12.71 3.14 12.36
CA PHE A 61 -11.43 3.41 13.04
C PHE A 61 -10.59 4.44 12.28
N VAL A 62 -10.45 4.32 10.95
CA VAL A 62 -9.70 5.27 10.11
C VAL A 62 -10.24 6.69 10.29
N GLY A 63 -11.56 6.85 10.27
CA GLY A 63 -12.20 8.16 10.50
C GLY A 63 -12.03 8.66 11.94
N ALA A 64 -12.33 7.84 12.93
CA ALA A 64 -12.21 8.23 14.34
C ALA A 64 -10.77 8.58 14.75
N ALA A 65 -9.80 7.86 14.20
CA ALA A 65 -8.38 8.12 14.40
C ALA A 65 -7.84 9.25 13.51
N GLN A 66 -8.66 9.82 12.62
CA GLN A 66 -8.26 10.86 11.67
C GLN A 66 -7.00 10.48 10.88
N ALA A 67 -6.94 9.25 10.37
CA ALA A 67 -5.82 8.80 9.56
C ALA A 67 -5.72 9.63 8.27
N SER A 68 -4.50 10.05 7.92
CA SER A 68 -4.22 10.72 6.64
C SER A 68 -3.70 9.75 5.60
N VAL A 69 -2.99 8.70 6.03
CA VAL A 69 -2.48 7.63 5.19
C VAL A 69 -2.92 6.29 5.78
N PHE A 70 -3.61 5.50 4.96
CA PHE A 70 -4.12 4.19 5.34
C PHE A 70 -3.59 3.11 4.41
N GLY A 71 -3.26 1.95 4.94
CA GLY A 71 -2.82 0.81 4.16
C GLY A 71 -3.54 -0.48 4.50
N CYS A 72 -3.81 -1.29 3.48
CA CYS A 72 -4.51 -2.56 3.64
C CYS A 72 -4.20 -3.58 2.54
N GLY A 73 -4.70 -4.80 2.70
CA GLY A 73 -4.68 -5.81 1.65
C GLY A 73 -5.78 -5.58 0.60
N ALA A 74 -5.51 -5.89 -0.68
CA ALA A 74 -6.53 -5.83 -1.73
C ALA A 74 -7.74 -6.74 -1.42
N ALA A 75 -7.53 -7.85 -0.73
CA ALA A 75 -8.60 -8.74 -0.27
C ALA A 75 -9.56 -8.05 0.72
N MET A 76 -9.08 -7.09 1.52
CA MET A 76 -9.93 -6.32 2.42
C MET A 76 -10.82 -5.35 1.64
N VAL A 77 -10.28 -4.69 0.61
CA VAL A 77 -11.08 -3.86 -0.31
C VAL A 77 -12.17 -4.70 -0.97
N ALA A 78 -11.80 -5.85 -1.55
CA ALA A 78 -12.76 -6.77 -2.17
C ALA A 78 -13.82 -7.28 -1.18
N GLY A 79 -13.42 -7.55 0.07
CA GLY A 79 -14.34 -7.94 1.16
C GLY A 79 -15.35 -6.85 1.50
N ALA A 80 -14.90 -5.60 1.61
CA ALA A 80 -15.76 -4.45 1.85
C ALA A 80 -16.74 -4.20 0.70
N MET A 81 -16.27 -4.30 -0.55
CA MET A 81 -17.12 -4.26 -1.76
C MET A 81 -18.22 -5.31 -1.71
N LYS A 82 -17.85 -6.57 -1.46
CA LYS A 82 -18.80 -7.69 -1.39
C LYS A 82 -19.81 -7.53 -0.26
N ALA A 83 -19.41 -6.96 0.86
CA ALA A 83 -20.28 -6.71 2.01
C ALA A 83 -21.17 -5.46 1.84
N GLY A 84 -20.99 -4.69 0.76
CA GLY A 84 -21.76 -3.48 0.50
C GLY A 84 -21.47 -2.35 1.49
N VAL A 85 -20.24 -2.29 2.01
CA VAL A 85 -19.83 -1.23 2.95
C VAL A 85 -19.79 0.11 2.21
N GLU A 86 -20.25 1.16 2.89
CA GLU A 86 -20.27 2.55 2.41
C GLU A 86 -19.40 3.44 3.31
N PRO A 87 -18.05 3.36 3.22
CA PRO A 87 -17.14 4.01 4.19
C PRO A 87 -17.41 5.51 4.36
N ALA A 88 -17.63 6.24 3.27
CA ALA A 88 -17.90 7.69 3.33
C ALA A 88 -19.22 8.07 4.02
N ARG A 89 -20.13 7.10 4.20
CA ARG A 89 -21.38 7.31 4.94
C ARG A 89 -21.28 6.91 6.40
N GLU A 90 -20.32 6.03 6.71
CA GLU A 90 -20.16 5.44 8.05
C GLU A 90 -19.11 6.17 8.87
N ALA A 91 -18.19 6.93 8.23
CA ALA A 91 -17.07 7.58 8.89
C ALA A 91 -16.71 8.92 8.24
N ASP A 92 -16.18 9.86 9.04
CA ASP A 92 -15.55 11.06 8.50
C ASP A 92 -14.13 10.73 7.98
N LEU A 93 -14.00 10.62 6.67
CA LEU A 93 -12.75 10.33 5.98
C LEU A 93 -12.14 11.58 5.34
N SER A 94 -12.51 12.76 5.79
CA SER A 94 -12.04 14.04 5.23
C SER A 94 -10.52 14.20 5.32
N THR A 95 -9.90 13.68 6.38
CA THR A 95 -8.44 13.72 6.58
C THR A 95 -7.67 12.74 5.72
N LEU A 96 -8.32 11.69 5.20
CA LEU A 96 -7.66 10.65 4.41
C LEU A 96 -7.19 11.19 3.07
N GLN A 97 -5.90 11.06 2.77
CA GLN A 97 -5.25 11.56 1.56
C GLN A 97 -4.76 10.42 0.67
N ALA A 98 -4.29 9.32 1.26
CA ALA A 98 -3.73 8.21 0.52
C ALA A 98 -4.15 6.85 1.08
N ILE A 99 -4.32 5.89 0.17
CA ILE A 99 -4.47 4.47 0.50
C ILE A 99 -3.38 3.65 -0.19
N GLY A 100 -2.56 2.97 0.60
CA GLY A 100 -1.64 1.94 0.13
C GLY A 100 -2.36 0.58 0.06
N VAL A 101 -2.16 -0.17 -1.01
CA VAL A 101 -2.76 -1.50 -1.15
C VAL A 101 -1.70 -2.53 -1.53
N THR A 102 -1.69 -3.69 -0.86
CA THR A 102 -0.73 -4.76 -1.13
C THR A 102 -1.32 -6.16 -0.90
N GLY A 103 -0.48 -7.19 -1.01
CA GLY A 103 -0.82 -8.60 -0.76
C GLY A 103 -1.39 -9.33 -1.98
N SER A 104 -2.07 -8.64 -2.86
CA SER A 104 -2.51 -9.09 -4.19
C SER A 104 -2.80 -7.87 -5.07
N PRO A 105 -2.92 -8.02 -6.41
CA PRO A 105 -3.26 -6.91 -7.28
C PRO A 105 -4.61 -6.28 -6.91
N LEU A 106 -4.66 -4.96 -6.84
CA LEU A 106 -5.92 -4.23 -6.75
C LEU A 106 -6.55 -4.15 -8.15
N THR A 107 -7.77 -4.67 -8.29
CA THR A 107 -8.47 -4.66 -9.58
C THR A 107 -8.93 -3.24 -9.97
N ALA A 108 -9.18 -3.00 -11.26
CA ALA A 108 -9.74 -1.74 -11.71
C ALA A 108 -11.08 -1.40 -11.02
N ASP A 109 -11.92 -2.42 -10.76
CA ASP A 109 -13.16 -2.26 -9.99
C ASP A 109 -12.88 -1.83 -8.53
N GLY A 110 -11.79 -2.33 -7.93
CA GLY A 110 -11.35 -1.91 -6.60
C GLY A 110 -10.95 -0.43 -6.55
N PHE A 111 -10.23 0.06 -7.57
CA PHE A 111 -9.95 1.50 -7.72
C PHE A 111 -11.24 2.32 -7.85
N ALA A 112 -12.14 1.91 -8.75
CA ALA A 112 -13.41 2.60 -8.96
C ALA A 112 -14.24 2.66 -7.68
N TRP A 113 -14.27 1.56 -6.92
CA TRP A 113 -14.97 1.49 -5.66
C TRP A 113 -14.37 2.44 -4.60
N LEU A 114 -13.04 2.47 -4.47
CA LEU A 114 -12.36 3.40 -3.54
C LEU A 114 -12.72 4.85 -3.84
N TYR A 115 -12.71 5.25 -5.11
CA TYR A 115 -13.08 6.61 -5.50
C TYR A 115 -14.56 6.92 -5.33
N ALA A 116 -15.44 5.94 -5.49
CA ALA A 116 -16.89 6.13 -5.38
C ALA A 116 -17.38 6.10 -3.93
N HIS A 117 -16.83 5.22 -3.08
CA HIS A 117 -17.37 4.90 -1.76
C HIS A 117 -16.49 5.35 -0.59
N VAL A 118 -15.21 5.66 -0.82
CA VAL A 118 -14.30 6.17 0.22
C VAL A 118 -14.11 7.67 0.07
N LYS A 119 -13.42 8.10 -0.99
CA LYS A 119 -13.17 9.53 -1.23
C LYS A 119 -12.74 9.78 -2.67
N ARG A 120 -13.30 10.80 -3.32
CA ARG A 120 -13.04 11.11 -4.71
C ARG A 120 -11.61 11.60 -4.97
N ASP A 121 -11.06 12.43 -4.10
CA ASP A 121 -9.73 13.03 -4.17
C ASP A 121 -8.69 12.23 -3.38
N LEU A 122 -8.69 10.91 -3.58
CA LEU A 122 -7.83 9.98 -2.87
C LEU A 122 -6.66 9.56 -3.77
N TRP A 123 -5.45 9.53 -3.21
CA TRP A 123 -4.34 8.88 -3.89
C TRP A 123 -4.33 7.38 -3.57
N VAL A 124 -4.62 6.55 -4.56
CA VAL A 124 -4.58 5.09 -4.44
C VAL A 124 -3.23 4.59 -4.97
N ALA A 125 -2.41 4.05 -4.07
CA ALA A 125 -1.03 3.66 -4.32
C ALA A 125 -0.79 2.16 -4.03
N PRO A 126 -1.05 1.24 -4.97
CA PRO A 126 -0.69 -0.15 -4.80
C PRO A 126 0.83 -0.34 -4.69
N ILE A 127 1.24 -1.33 -3.88
CA ILE A 127 2.64 -1.65 -3.60
C ILE A 127 2.85 -3.14 -3.81
N SER A 128 3.90 -3.49 -4.58
CA SER A 128 4.43 -4.85 -4.69
C SER A 128 5.82 -4.91 -4.08
N GLY A 129 6.05 -5.90 -3.24
CA GLY A 129 7.33 -6.07 -2.56
C GLY A 129 7.45 -7.45 -1.91
N GLY A 130 8.49 -7.66 -1.13
CA GLY A 130 8.75 -8.94 -0.48
C GLY A 130 9.26 -8.78 0.95
N THR A 131 8.83 -9.71 1.82
CA THR A 131 9.29 -9.78 3.20
C THR A 131 10.79 -10.11 3.27
N ASP A 132 11.26 -10.98 2.40
CA ASP A 132 12.67 -11.44 2.41
C ASP A 132 13.67 -10.31 2.16
N ILE A 133 13.29 -9.35 1.32
CA ILE A 133 14.13 -8.18 1.04
C ILE A 133 13.74 -6.95 1.86
N ALA A 134 12.70 -7.04 2.67
CA ALA A 134 12.15 -5.93 3.47
C ALA A 134 11.95 -4.63 2.67
N ALA A 135 11.52 -4.74 1.41
CA ALA A 135 11.41 -3.62 0.49
C ALA A 135 10.28 -3.80 -0.53
N ALA A 136 9.92 -2.70 -1.18
CA ALA A 136 9.03 -2.69 -2.34
C ALA A 136 9.84 -2.73 -3.64
N PHE A 137 9.31 -3.41 -4.66
CA PHE A 137 9.82 -3.44 -6.03
C PHE A 137 9.19 -2.34 -6.88
N VAL A 138 7.86 -2.23 -6.77
CA VAL A 138 7.01 -1.28 -7.49
C VAL A 138 6.07 -0.63 -6.49
N ALA A 139 5.87 0.66 -6.57
CA ALA A 139 5.07 1.41 -5.61
C ALA A 139 4.45 2.67 -6.23
N GLY A 140 3.87 3.51 -5.38
CA GLY A 140 3.33 4.79 -5.77
C GLY A 140 4.40 5.82 -6.14
N ASN A 141 3.96 6.82 -6.89
CA ASN A 141 4.72 8.03 -7.17
C ASN A 141 3.77 9.23 -7.10
N PRO A 142 3.94 10.16 -6.15
CA PRO A 142 3.04 11.30 -6.00
C PRO A 142 3.08 12.30 -7.17
N LEU A 143 4.04 12.16 -8.08
CA LEU A 143 4.22 13.02 -9.24
C LEU A 143 3.54 12.48 -10.52
N ASP A 144 3.15 11.20 -10.49
CA ASP A 144 2.56 10.53 -11.66
C ASP A 144 1.03 10.33 -11.48
N PRO A 145 0.27 10.32 -12.57
CA PRO A 145 -1.14 9.98 -12.50
C PRO A 145 -1.36 8.54 -12.06
N VAL A 146 -2.51 8.28 -11.45
CA VAL A 146 -2.95 6.92 -11.09
C VAL A 146 -3.76 6.34 -12.24
N THR A 147 -3.35 5.18 -12.72
CA THR A 147 -4.11 4.38 -13.69
C THR A 147 -4.75 3.18 -12.98
N ALA A 148 -6.06 3.01 -13.13
CA ALA A 148 -6.77 1.92 -12.48
C ALA A 148 -6.27 0.55 -12.97
N GLY A 149 -5.92 -0.32 -12.02
CA GLY A 149 -5.37 -1.65 -12.30
C GLY A 149 -3.85 -1.70 -12.47
N GLU A 150 -3.14 -0.57 -12.39
CA GLU A 150 -1.69 -0.49 -12.55
C GLU A 150 -1.00 0.03 -11.28
N MET A 151 0.28 -0.28 -11.15
CA MET A 151 1.20 0.34 -10.19
C MET A 151 2.02 1.42 -10.90
N GLN A 152 2.29 2.54 -10.22
CA GLN A 152 2.78 3.76 -10.88
C GLN A 152 4.23 3.67 -11.33
N CYS A 153 5.15 3.13 -10.52
CA CYS A 153 6.58 3.14 -10.90
C CYS A 153 7.41 2.03 -10.23
N LYS A 154 8.55 1.75 -10.82
CA LYS A 154 9.62 0.99 -10.16
C LYS A 154 10.14 1.80 -8.96
N CYS A 155 10.41 1.12 -7.84
CA CYS A 155 10.97 1.81 -6.69
C CYS A 155 12.38 2.32 -6.95
N LEU A 156 12.70 3.47 -6.40
CA LEU A 156 14.03 4.07 -6.52
C LEU A 156 15.12 3.10 -6.01
N GLY A 157 16.19 2.97 -6.77
CA GLY A 157 17.31 2.08 -6.41
C GLY A 157 16.98 0.58 -6.49
N VAL A 158 15.93 0.18 -7.19
CA VAL A 158 15.56 -1.22 -7.43
C VAL A 158 15.64 -1.50 -8.93
N ALA A 159 16.51 -2.42 -9.33
CA ALA A 159 16.62 -2.90 -10.71
C ALA A 159 15.60 -4.01 -10.95
N VAL A 160 14.32 -3.64 -11.06
CA VAL A 160 13.22 -4.56 -11.32
C VAL A 160 12.86 -4.56 -12.80
N GLU A 161 12.63 -5.74 -13.35
CA GLU A 161 12.31 -5.97 -14.77
C GLU A 161 11.27 -7.07 -14.92
N ALA A 162 10.50 -7.02 -16.02
CA ALA A 162 9.77 -8.18 -16.51
C ALA A 162 10.68 -8.91 -17.52
N VAL A 163 10.76 -10.23 -17.42
CA VAL A 163 11.57 -11.04 -18.34
C VAL A 163 10.78 -12.21 -18.90
N ASP A 164 11.18 -12.70 -20.08
CA ASP A 164 10.67 -13.93 -20.67
C ASP A 164 11.35 -15.19 -20.05
N ASP A 165 10.93 -16.38 -20.48
CA ASP A 165 11.48 -17.66 -20.02
C ASP A 165 12.99 -17.83 -20.31
N ALA A 166 13.55 -17.05 -21.21
CA ALA A 166 14.98 -17.01 -21.54
C ALA A 166 15.74 -15.92 -20.77
N GLY A 167 15.07 -15.19 -19.86
CA GLY A 167 15.66 -14.13 -19.07
C GLY A 167 15.86 -12.81 -19.83
N ARG A 168 15.21 -12.61 -20.98
CA ARG A 168 15.32 -11.39 -21.77
C ARG A 168 14.29 -10.36 -21.31
N PRO A 169 14.67 -9.08 -21.11
CA PRO A 169 13.74 -8.03 -20.71
C PRO A 169 12.55 -7.87 -21.66
N LEU A 170 11.38 -7.70 -21.09
CA LEU A 170 10.12 -7.43 -21.78
C LEU A 170 9.62 -6.01 -21.44
N VAL A 171 9.02 -5.35 -22.44
CA VAL A 171 8.35 -4.06 -22.29
C VAL A 171 7.00 -4.12 -22.97
N GLY A 172 5.92 -3.78 -22.24
CA GLY A 172 4.56 -3.85 -22.77
C GLY A 172 4.01 -5.26 -22.90
N GLU A 173 4.67 -6.26 -22.34
CA GLU A 173 4.27 -7.66 -22.34
C GLU A 173 4.33 -8.23 -20.93
N VAL A 174 3.55 -9.29 -20.68
CA VAL A 174 3.57 -10.01 -19.39
C VAL A 174 4.79 -10.91 -19.32
N GLY A 175 5.51 -10.87 -18.19
CA GLY A 175 6.67 -11.71 -17.92
C GLY A 175 6.87 -11.95 -16.43
N GLU A 176 7.93 -12.68 -16.09
CA GLU A 176 8.36 -12.86 -14.70
C GLU A 176 8.98 -11.58 -14.16
N LEU A 177 8.55 -11.18 -12.94
CA LEU A 177 9.14 -10.02 -12.26
C LEU A 177 10.43 -10.46 -11.57
N VAL A 178 11.56 -9.88 -11.98
CA VAL A 178 12.88 -10.17 -11.42
C VAL A 178 13.54 -8.91 -10.87
N VAL A 179 14.35 -9.06 -9.84
CA VAL A 179 15.29 -8.03 -9.35
C VAL A 179 16.69 -8.47 -9.78
N SER A 180 17.26 -7.76 -10.75
CA SER A 180 18.50 -8.15 -11.44
C SER A 180 19.78 -7.67 -10.75
N GLU A 181 19.67 -6.73 -9.80
CA GLU A 181 20.83 -6.18 -9.09
C GLU A 181 20.61 -6.22 -7.56
N PRO A 182 21.67 -6.37 -6.77
CA PRO A 182 21.58 -6.33 -5.32
C PRO A 182 21.03 -5.00 -4.81
N MET A 183 20.23 -5.04 -3.76
CA MET A 183 19.74 -3.87 -3.04
C MET A 183 20.20 -3.89 -1.57
N PRO A 184 20.16 -2.74 -0.85
CA PRO A 184 20.72 -2.61 0.51
C PRO A 184 20.16 -3.62 1.53
N THR A 185 18.96 -4.14 1.30
CA THR A 185 18.24 -5.06 2.19
C THR A 185 18.18 -6.49 1.68
N MET A 186 19.00 -6.84 0.67
CA MET A 186 19.12 -8.24 0.25
C MET A 186 19.59 -9.11 1.42
N PRO A 187 18.98 -10.30 1.62
CA PRO A 187 19.44 -11.22 2.65
C PRO A 187 20.87 -11.68 2.37
N LEU A 188 21.66 -11.83 3.43
CA LEU A 188 23.02 -12.33 3.31
C LEU A 188 23.05 -13.86 3.05
N TYR A 189 22.02 -14.55 3.55
CA TYR A 189 21.77 -15.99 3.37
C TYR A 189 20.33 -16.30 3.79
N PHE A 190 19.82 -17.44 3.37
CA PHE A 190 18.55 -18.00 3.76
C PHE A 190 18.73 -19.10 4.80
#